data_cd0e6fad3e72db01afd39298f1f605a7
#
_entry.id   cd0e6fad3e72db01afd39298f1f605a7
#
_cell.length_a   1.000
_cell.length_b   1.000
_cell.length_c   1.000
_cell.angle_alpha   90.00
_cell.angle_beta   90.00
_cell.angle_gamma   90.00
#
_symmetry.space_group_name_H-M   'P 1'
#
loop_
_entity.id
_entity.type
_entity.pdbx_description
1 polymer ?
#
loop_
_entity_poly.entity_id
_entity_poly.type
_entity_poly.pdbx_seq_one_letter_code
_entity_poly.pdbx_strand_id
1 'polypeptide(L)'
;MYCDRMMAPPESVPPGFLRLAGHPLRWRLLSELARSDRQVRELKVLTGERQSLVSYHLGQLRAGGLVSTRRSSADRRDAYYRIDLARCVELLAATGAALHPGLRLVPSPAERVRVRARILFLCTGNSARSQMAEAFAEHLAGNTITAASAGSHPKTLHPNAVRVMLEHGIDITGRQAKHVGTFAGQRFDYVISLCDRVREVCPEFPSHPEMIHWSIPDPAGGGGSDAESYPAFSAVAADLHTRIGYLLGRLGHAGG
;
A
#
# COMPACT_ATOMS: atom_id res chain seq x y z
N MET A 1 -25.84 51.70 -13.18
CA MET A 1 -25.49 51.35 -11.79
C MET A 1 -25.03 49.89 -11.75
N TYR A 2 -23.77 49.67 -12.09
CA TYR A 2 -23.14 48.32 -12.04
C TYR A 2 -22.72 48.06 -10.59
N CYS A 3 -23.41 47.16 -9.94
CA CYS A 3 -23.06 46.71 -8.59
C CYS A 3 -21.84 45.81 -8.70
N ASP A 4 -20.68 46.37 -8.45
CA ASP A 4 -19.40 45.66 -8.35
C ASP A 4 -19.44 44.78 -7.10
N ARG A 5 -19.80 43.53 -7.31
CA ARG A 5 -19.74 42.49 -6.28
C ARG A 5 -18.26 42.13 -6.15
N MET A 6 -17.52 42.89 -5.32
CA MET A 6 -16.17 42.55 -4.92
C MET A 6 -16.19 41.13 -4.38
N MET A 7 -15.79 40.16 -5.24
CA MET A 7 -15.43 38.84 -4.79
C MET A 7 -14.26 38.99 -3.81
N ALA A 8 -14.39 38.44 -2.63
CA ALA A 8 -13.29 38.36 -1.68
C ALA A 8 -12.06 37.80 -2.40
N PRO A 9 -10.85 38.36 -2.17
CA PRO A 9 -9.65 37.84 -2.80
C PRO A 9 -9.48 36.37 -2.45
N PRO A 10 -9.04 35.52 -3.39
CA PRO A 10 -8.80 34.12 -3.11
C PRO A 10 -7.85 34.02 -1.92
N GLU A 11 -8.10 33.09 -1.01
CA GLU A 11 -7.26 32.86 0.16
C GLU A 11 -5.80 32.81 -0.30
N SER A 12 -4.96 33.73 0.18
CA SER A 12 -3.56 33.85 -0.21
C SER A 12 -2.68 32.68 0.28
N VAL A 13 -3.27 31.69 0.93
CA VAL A 13 -2.59 30.54 1.51
C VAL A 13 -2.73 29.33 0.59
N PRO A 14 -1.60 28.73 0.14
CA PRO A 14 -1.66 27.54 -0.70
C PRO A 14 -2.46 26.41 -0.06
N PRO A 15 -3.19 25.61 -0.85
CA PRO A 15 -3.94 24.44 -0.34
C PRO A 15 -3.08 23.49 0.50
N GLY A 16 -3.72 22.78 1.41
CA GLY A 16 -3.06 21.95 2.41
C GLY A 16 -2.05 20.94 1.83
N PHE A 17 -2.36 20.32 0.70
CA PHE A 17 -1.42 19.41 0.05
C PHE A 17 -0.13 20.11 -0.36
N LEU A 18 -0.21 21.26 -1.02
CA LEU A 18 0.99 22.00 -1.46
C LEU A 18 1.84 22.46 -0.27
N ARG A 19 1.23 22.90 0.80
CA ARG A 19 1.95 23.29 2.04
C ARG A 19 2.66 22.11 2.69
N LEU A 20 2.02 20.93 2.69
CA LEU A 20 2.58 19.71 3.29
C LEU A 20 3.62 19.07 2.38
N ALA A 21 3.31 18.85 1.12
CA ALA A 21 4.19 18.14 0.18
C ALA A 21 5.29 19.03 -0.42
N GLY A 22 5.12 20.35 -0.46
CA GLY A 22 6.04 21.29 -1.10
C GLY A 22 7.41 21.46 -0.42
N HIS A 23 7.64 20.88 0.76
CA HIS A 23 8.95 20.88 1.39
C HIS A 23 9.81 19.73 0.83
N PRO A 24 11.06 19.97 0.37
CA PRO A 24 11.88 18.96 -0.30
C PRO A 24 12.02 17.63 0.46
N LEU A 25 12.29 17.68 1.77
CA LEU A 25 12.40 16.46 2.57
C LEU A 25 11.05 15.74 2.72
N ARG A 26 9.94 16.48 2.90
CA ARG A 26 8.61 15.83 2.98
C ARG A 26 8.24 15.17 1.66
N TRP A 27 8.57 15.80 0.53
CA TRP A 27 8.39 15.20 -0.79
C TRP A 27 9.18 13.88 -0.93
N ARG A 28 10.48 13.88 -0.55
CA ARG A 28 11.29 12.65 -0.54
C ARG A 28 10.70 11.57 0.36
N LEU A 29 10.25 11.93 1.57
CA LEU A 29 9.60 10.99 2.50
C LEU A 29 8.33 10.39 1.89
N LEU A 30 7.47 11.21 1.28
CA LEU A 30 6.26 10.73 0.59
C LEU A 30 6.61 9.82 -0.60
N SER A 31 7.63 10.15 -1.39
CA SER A 31 8.09 9.33 -2.53
C SER A 31 8.60 7.97 -2.09
N GLU A 32 9.34 7.89 -0.98
CA GLU A 32 9.80 6.61 -0.42
C GLU A 32 8.63 5.78 0.15
N LEU A 33 7.70 6.44 0.84
CA LEU A 33 6.52 5.80 1.41
C LEU A 33 5.50 5.38 0.34
N ALA A 34 5.50 6.01 -0.82
CA ALA A 34 4.69 5.58 -1.96
C ALA A 34 5.16 4.24 -2.56
N ARG A 35 6.42 3.86 -2.33
CA ARG A 35 6.98 2.58 -2.77
C ARG A 35 6.76 1.46 -1.77
N SER A 36 6.94 1.76 -0.47
CA SER A 36 6.94 0.76 0.59
C SER A 36 6.67 1.39 1.94
N ASP A 37 6.00 0.67 2.84
CA ASP A 37 5.93 1.06 4.25
C ASP A 37 7.34 0.99 4.84
N ARG A 38 7.75 2.02 5.62
CA ARG A 38 9.12 2.19 6.13
C ARG A 38 9.13 2.52 7.62
N GLN A 39 10.20 2.08 8.28
CA GLN A 39 10.55 2.53 9.62
C GLN A 39 11.37 3.83 9.55
N VAL A 40 11.38 4.62 10.64
CA VAL A 40 12.17 5.87 10.69
C VAL A 40 13.65 5.62 10.40
N ARG A 41 14.22 4.52 10.90
CA ARG A 41 15.63 4.17 10.66
C ARG A 41 15.95 3.96 9.18
N GLU A 42 15.01 3.40 8.41
CA GLU A 42 15.18 3.21 6.97
C GLU A 42 15.06 4.55 6.23
N LEU A 43 14.07 5.35 6.60
CA LEU A 43 13.89 6.70 6.02
C LEU A 43 15.09 7.61 6.31
N LYS A 44 15.72 7.49 7.50
CA LYS A 44 16.97 8.17 7.81
C LYS A 44 18.06 7.79 6.81
N VAL A 45 18.26 6.50 6.53
CA VAL A 45 19.27 6.03 5.57
C VAL A 45 18.95 6.50 4.16
N LEU A 46 17.71 6.34 3.70
CA LEU A 46 17.26 6.69 2.35
C LEU A 46 17.33 8.20 2.07
N THR A 47 17.10 9.03 3.09
CA THR A 47 17.14 10.50 2.94
C THR A 47 18.50 11.09 3.23
N GLY A 48 19.38 10.38 3.96
CA GLY A 48 20.65 10.92 4.45
C GLY A 48 20.51 11.91 5.60
N GLU A 49 19.30 12.06 6.18
CA GLU A 49 18.99 13.08 7.16
C GLU A 49 19.07 12.58 8.60
N ARG A 50 19.18 13.48 9.58
CA ARG A 50 19.16 13.12 11.00
C ARG A 50 17.78 12.60 11.41
N GLN A 51 17.76 11.60 12.28
CA GLN A 51 16.52 10.97 12.73
C GLN A 51 15.51 11.96 13.33
N SER A 52 15.96 12.95 14.10
CA SER A 52 15.09 13.98 14.68
C SER A 52 14.37 14.80 13.60
N LEU A 53 15.06 15.17 12.54
CA LEU A 53 14.51 15.92 11.42
C LEU A 53 13.50 15.07 10.62
N VAL A 54 13.84 13.80 10.33
CA VAL A 54 12.93 12.85 9.70
C VAL A 54 11.67 12.68 10.53
N SER A 55 11.80 12.46 11.85
CA SER A 55 10.67 12.28 12.76
C SER A 55 9.78 13.53 12.85
N TYR A 56 10.38 14.72 12.85
CA TYR A 56 9.65 15.99 12.81
C TYR A 56 8.78 16.10 11.55
N HIS A 57 9.37 15.87 10.38
CA HIS A 57 8.63 15.99 9.11
C HIS A 57 7.58 14.89 8.94
N LEU A 58 7.84 13.67 9.42
CA LEU A 58 6.82 12.61 9.47
C LEU A 58 5.66 13.00 10.39
N GLY A 59 5.95 13.67 11.53
CA GLY A 59 4.93 14.25 12.41
C GLY A 59 4.02 15.25 11.69
N GLN A 60 4.60 16.15 10.88
CA GLN A 60 3.84 17.12 10.07
C GLN A 60 2.97 16.43 9.01
N LEU A 61 3.53 15.45 8.29
CA LEU A 61 2.77 14.68 7.30
C LEU A 61 1.63 13.88 7.92
N ARG A 62 1.85 13.32 9.12
CA ARG A 62 0.82 12.60 9.88
C ARG A 62 -0.28 13.52 10.38
N ALA A 63 0.08 14.68 10.91
CA ALA A 63 -0.90 15.70 11.35
C ALA A 63 -1.77 16.17 10.18
N GLY A 64 -1.21 16.23 8.95
CA GLY A 64 -1.94 16.55 7.73
C GLY A 64 -2.69 15.38 7.09
N GLY A 65 -2.66 14.17 7.70
CA GLY A 65 -3.37 12.99 7.21
C GLY A 65 -2.75 12.32 5.98
N LEU A 66 -1.57 12.77 5.49
CA LEU A 66 -0.90 12.16 4.33
C LEU A 66 -0.17 10.87 4.67
N VAL A 67 0.15 10.67 5.94
CA VAL A 67 0.91 9.52 6.46
C VAL A 67 0.25 9.00 7.72
N SER A 68 0.17 7.70 7.86
CA SER A 68 -0.26 7.02 9.09
C SER A 68 0.87 6.15 9.65
N THR A 69 0.69 5.68 10.88
CA THR A 69 1.67 4.80 11.54
C THR A 69 1.02 3.56 12.11
N ARG A 70 1.74 2.45 12.09
CA ARG A 70 1.35 1.21 12.75
C ARG A 70 2.54 0.61 13.51
N ARG A 71 2.30 0.11 14.71
CA ARG A 71 3.31 -0.66 15.47
C ARG A 71 3.62 -1.97 14.74
N SER A 72 4.90 -2.33 14.70
CA SER A 72 5.34 -3.60 14.14
C SER A 72 4.74 -4.78 14.93
N SER A 73 4.33 -5.82 14.23
CA SER A 73 3.90 -7.08 14.83
C SER A 73 5.09 -7.99 15.18
N ALA A 74 6.28 -7.71 14.65
CA ALA A 74 7.51 -8.42 14.97
C ALA A 74 8.17 -7.83 16.23
N ASP A 75 8.40 -6.52 16.28
CA ASP A 75 8.89 -5.79 17.46
C ASP A 75 8.02 -4.56 17.73
N ARG A 76 7.28 -4.58 18.83
CA ARG A 76 6.37 -3.49 19.22
C ARG A 76 7.07 -2.15 19.48
N ARG A 77 8.38 -2.11 19.62
CA ARG A 77 9.18 -0.88 19.75
C ARG A 77 9.28 -0.14 18.42
N ASP A 78 9.24 -0.85 17.31
CA ASP A 78 9.28 -0.30 15.97
C ASP A 78 7.90 0.12 15.47
N ALA A 79 7.87 1.14 14.61
CA ALA A 79 6.66 1.59 13.93
C ALA A 79 6.94 1.75 12.42
N TYR A 80 6.01 1.26 11.61
CA TYR A 80 5.98 1.49 10.17
C TYR A 80 5.14 2.72 9.87
N TYR A 81 5.69 3.58 9.00
CA TYR A 81 5.00 4.69 8.39
C TYR A 81 4.53 4.28 7.01
N ARG A 82 3.31 4.68 6.66
CA ARG A 82 2.70 4.43 5.36
C ARG A 82 2.05 5.69 4.81
N ILE A 83 2.07 5.88 3.50
CA ILE A 83 1.34 6.95 2.83
C ILE A 83 -0.15 6.58 2.75
N ASP A 84 -1.02 7.58 2.88
CA ASP A 84 -2.45 7.46 2.56
C ASP A 84 -2.67 7.98 1.13
N LEU A 85 -2.61 7.07 0.16
CA LEU A 85 -2.75 7.41 -1.25
C LEU A 85 -4.15 7.95 -1.58
N ALA A 86 -5.19 7.41 -0.96
CA ALA A 86 -6.56 7.89 -1.16
C ALA A 86 -6.68 9.36 -0.71
N ARG A 87 -6.15 9.66 0.48
CA ARG A 87 -6.11 11.04 0.99
C ARG A 87 -5.26 11.97 0.14
N CYS A 88 -4.15 11.48 -0.41
CA CYS A 88 -3.34 12.25 -1.37
C CYS A 88 -4.14 12.62 -2.62
N VAL A 89 -4.88 11.68 -3.20
CA VAL A 89 -5.74 11.92 -4.38
C VAL A 89 -6.81 12.97 -4.07
N GLU A 90 -7.52 12.85 -2.93
CA GLU A 90 -8.53 13.82 -2.52
C GLU A 90 -7.96 15.24 -2.41
N LEU A 91 -6.82 15.38 -1.72
CA LEU A 91 -6.19 16.68 -1.49
C LEU A 91 -5.60 17.29 -2.78
N LEU A 92 -5.08 16.45 -3.69
CA LEU A 92 -4.63 16.91 -5.01
C LEU A 92 -5.80 17.39 -5.85
N ALA A 93 -6.91 16.66 -5.87
CA ALA A 93 -8.12 17.05 -6.58
C ALA A 93 -8.70 18.38 -6.04
N ALA A 94 -8.73 18.52 -4.71
CA ALA A 94 -9.14 19.76 -4.05
C ALA A 94 -8.19 20.93 -4.38
N THR A 95 -6.88 20.66 -4.49
CA THR A 95 -5.88 21.66 -4.87
C THR A 95 -6.11 22.18 -6.29
N GLY A 96 -6.34 21.29 -7.25
CA GLY A 96 -6.66 21.67 -8.62
C GLY A 96 -7.95 22.49 -8.69
N ALA A 97 -9.01 22.03 -8.01
CA ALA A 97 -10.31 22.73 -7.97
C ALA A 97 -10.22 24.11 -7.31
N ALA A 98 -9.37 24.30 -6.30
CA ALA A 98 -9.14 25.59 -5.65
C ALA A 98 -8.44 26.60 -6.57
N LEU A 99 -7.60 26.13 -7.50
CA LEU A 99 -6.94 27.00 -8.47
C LEU A 99 -7.89 27.37 -9.63
N HIS A 100 -8.59 26.40 -10.19
CA HIS A 100 -9.58 26.62 -11.24
C HIS A 100 -10.52 25.41 -11.34
N PRO A 101 -11.85 25.60 -11.49
CA PRO A 101 -12.80 24.49 -11.61
C PRO A 101 -12.50 23.48 -12.72
N GLY A 102 -11.90 23.95 -13.82
CA GLY A 102 -11.47 23.10 -14.94
C GLY A 102 -10.23 22.23 -14.65
N LEU A 103 -9.54 22.47 -13.53
CA LEU A 103 -8.41 21.66 -13.06
C LEU A 103 -8.82 20.58 -12.05
N ARG A 104 -10.09 20.27 -11.99
CA ARG A 104 -10.59 19.17 -11.17
C ARG A 104 -10.01 17.86 -11.72
N LEU A 105 -9.04 17.29 -10.99
CA LEU A 105 -8.46 15.99 -11.34
C LEU A 105 -9.54 14.91 -11.15
N VAL A 106 -10.03 14.38 -12.25
CA VAL A 106 -10.83 13.16 -12.25
C VAL A 106 -9.82 12.00 -12.35
N PRO A 107 -9.88 11.00 -11.45
CA PRO A 107 -9.04 9.82 -11.61
C PRO A 107 -9.27 9.23 -13.00
N SER A 108 -8.22 9.19 -13.83
CA SER A 108 -8.29 8.49 -15.10
C SER A 108 -8.55 7.01 -14.82
N PRO A 109 -9.46 6.35 -15.55
CA PRO A 109 -9.56 4.89 -15.46
C PRO A 109 -8.16 4.31 -15.66
N ALA A 110 -7.76 3.41 -14.77
CA ALA A 110 -6.41 2.83 -14.80
C ALA A 110 -6.10 2.37 -16.23
N GLU A 111 -5.09 2.99 -16.86
CA GLU A 111 -4.59 2.51 -18.15
C GLU A 111 -4.25 1.03 -17.99
N ARG A 112 -4.69 0.20 -18.95
CA ARG A 112 -4.45 -1.24 -18.89
C ARG A 112 -2.95 -1.47 -18.82
N VAL A 113 -2.50 -2.07 -17.72
CA VAL A 113 -1.09 -2.45 -17.51
C VAL A 113 -0.60 -3.23 -18.72
N ARG A 114 0.39 -2.71 -19.46
CA ARG A 114 0.99 -3.39 -20.62
C ARG A 114 2.25 -4.18 -20.26
N VAL A 115 2.74 -4.03 -19.04
CA VAL A 115 3.97 -4.67 -18.57
C VAL A 115 3.65 -6.06 -18.03
N ARG A 116 4.37 -7.06 -18.52
CA ARG A 116 4.35 -8.40 -17.92
C ARG A 116 5.26 -8.41 -16.71
N ALA A 117 4.69 -8.59 -15.53
CA ALA A 117 5.46 -8.67 -14.28
C ALA A 117 5.09 -9.93 -13.50
N ARG A 118 6.07 -10.49 -12.80
CA ARG A 118 5.90 -11.60 -11.86
C ARG A 118 6.00 -11.09 -10.43
N ILE A 119 4.94 -11.24 -9.65
CA ILE A 119 4.83 -10.72 -8.30
C ILE A 119 4.65 -11.87 -7.31
N LEU A 120 5.43 -11.86 -6.22
CA LEU A 120 5.27 -12.81 -5.11
C LEU A 120 4.80 -12.07 -3.87
N PHE A 121 3.64 -12.45 -3.34
CA PHE A 121 3.10 -11.94 -2.08
C PHE A 121 3.44 -12.87 -0.92
N LEU A 122 4.02 -12.35 0.15
CA LEU A 122 4.48 -13.13 1.29
C LEU A 122 3.77 -12.71 2.59
N CYS A 123 3.33 -13.69 3.37
CA CYS A 123 2.95 -13.49 4.77
C CYS A 123 3.38 -14.71 5.60
N THR A 124 3.14 -14.74 6.90
CA THR A 124 3.56 -15.87 7.74
C THR A 124 2.83 -17.16 7.35
N GLY A 125 1.50 -17.13 7.33
CA GLY A 125 0.66 -18.34 7.21
C GLY A 125 0.24 -18.72 5.80
N ASN A 126 0.36 -17.83 4.81
CA ASN A 126 -0.25 -18.00 3.48
C ASN A 126 -1.73 -18.48 3.55
N SER A 127 -2.44 -18.07 4.59
CA SER A 127 -3.82 -18.50 4.89
C SER A 127 -4.86 -17.39 4.68
N ALA A 128 -4.43 -16.13 4.55
CA ALA A 128 -5.30 -14.97 4.37
C ALA A 128 -4.62 -13.90 3.50
N ARG A 129 -3.86 -12.96 4.10
CA ARG A 129 -3.30 -11.75 3.45
C ARG A 129 -2.70 -12.01 2.08
N SER A 130 -1.74 -12.91 1.97
CA SER A 130 -1.04 -13.17 0.71
C SER A 130 -1.89 -13.91 -0.31
N GLN A 131 -2.82 -14.76 0.12
CA GLN A 131 -3.79 -15.43 -0.77
C GLN A 131 -4.80 -14.42 -1.35
N MET A 132 -5.33 -13.52 -0.51
CA MET A 132 -6.20 -12.43 -0.97
C MET A 132 -5.45 -11.48 -1.91
N ALA A 133 -4.19 -11.15 -1.61
CA ALA A 133 -3.38 -10.28 -2.46
C ALA A 133 -3.10 -10.89 -3.84
N GLU A 134 -2.72 -12.18 -3.90
CA GLU A 134 -2.56 -12.94 -5.15
C GLU A 134 -3.83 -12.87 -5.98
N ALA A 135 -4.99 -13.16 -5.37
CA ALA A 135 -6.28 -13.19 -6.04
C ALA A 135 -6.71 -11.80 -6.56
N PHE A 136 -6.53 -10.74 -5.77
CA PHE A 136 -6.79 -9.38 -6.24
C PHE A 136 -5.87 -8.97 -7.40
N ALA A 137 -4.58 -9.31 -7.34
CA ALA A 137 -3.64 -8.97 -8.40
C ALA A 137 -4.01 -9.67 -9.72
N GLU A 138 -4.37 -10.95 -9.67
CA GLU A 138 -4.85 -11.70 -10.84
C GLU A 138 -6.15 -11.11 -11.39
N HIS A 139 -7.11 -10.81 -10.51
CA HIS A 139 -8.42 -10.28 -10.91
C HIS A 139 -8.31 -8.89 -11.57
N LEU A 140 -7.53 -7.98 -10.97
CA LEU A 140 -7.41 -6.60 -11.43
C LEU A 140 -6.50 -6.46 -12.66
N ALA A 141 -5.45 -7.29 -12.76
CA ALA A 141 -4.48 -7.20 -13.84
C ALA A 141 -4.82 -8.11 -15.04
N GLY A 142 -5.69 -9.09 -14.86
CA GLY A 142 -5.97 -10.10 -15.89
C GLY A 142 -4.68 -10.84 -16.28
N ASN A 143 -4.44 -11.00 -17.59
CA ASN A 143 -3.31 -11.75 -18.13
C ASN A 143 -1.97 -10.97 -18.17
N THR A 144 -1.93 -9.74 -17.63
CA THR A 144 -0.72 -8.90 -17.71
C THR A 144 0.25 -9.14 -16.57
N ILE A 145 -0.20 -9.73 -15.47
CA ILE A 145 0.61 -10.05 -14.31
C ILE A 145 0.48 -11.53 -13.94
N THR A 146 1.60 -12.13 -13.59
CA THR A 146 1.62 -13.45 -12.95
C THR A 146 1.84 -13.23 -11.46
N ALA A 147 0.80 -13.47 -10.67
CA ALA A 147 0.91 -13.38 -9.21
C ALA A 147 1.11 -14.77 -8.59
N ALA A 148 1.81 -14.80 -7.48
CA ALA A 148 1.96 -15.96 -6.61
C ALA A 148 1.93 -15.52 -5.14
N SER A 149 1.61 -16.44 -4.24
CA SER A 149 1.72 -16.19 -2.81
C SER A 149 2.35 -17.34 -2.05
N ALA A 150 3.03 -17.03 -0.93
CA ALA A 150 3.61 -18.04 -0.06
C ALA A 150 3.66 -17.57 1.40
N GLY A 151 4.02 -18.49 2.29
CA GLY A 151 4.24 -18.23 3.70
C GLY A 151 5.47 -18.94 4.24
N SER A 152 6.03 -18.39 5.33
CA SER A 152 7.13 -19.04 6.05
C SER A 152 6.65 -20.25 6.89
N HIS A 153 5.37 -20.27 7.28
CA HIS A 153 4.72 -21.32 8.07
C HIS A 153 3.30 -21.53 7.54
N PRO A 154 3.13 -22.27 6.44
CA PRO A 154 1.83 -22.46 5.79
C PRO A 154 0.77 -23.02 6.74
N LYS A 155 -0.44 -22.46 6.67
CA LYS A 155 -1.61 -22.89 7.44
C LYS A 155 -2.79 -23.04 6.49
N THR A 156 -3.79 -23.80 6.89
CA THR A 156 -5.07 -23.93 6.18
C THR A 156 -5.64 -22.55 5.84
N LEU A 157 -6.23 -22.43 4.66
CA LEU A 157 -6.90 -21.21 4.20
C LEU A 157 -8.01 -20.82 5.19
N HIS A 158 -8.02 -19.56 5.61
CA HIS A 158 -8.95 -19.10 6.64
C HIS A 158 -10.35 -18.90 6.06
N PRO A 159 -11.44 -19.40 6.70
CA PRO A 159 -12.80 -19.28 6.20
C PRO A 159 -13.21 -17.83 5.90
N ASN A 160 -12.84 -16.88 6.76
CA ASN A 160 -13.12 -15.45 6.54
C ASN A 160 -12.38 -14.87 5.34
N ALA A 161 -11.20 -15.37 4.97
CA ALA A 161 -10.54 -14.96 3.74
C ALA A 161 -11.33 -15.41 2.52
N VAL A 162 -11.83 -16.64 2.52
CA VAL A 162 -12.72 -17.16 1.46
C VAL A 162 -13.98 -16.30 1.38
N ARG A 163 -14.64 -16.09 2.51
CA ARG A 163 -15.90 -15.34 2.57
C ARG A 163 -15.75 -13.91 2.02
N VAL A 164 -14.76 -13.17 2.48
CA VAL A 164 -14.58 -11.78 2.02
C VAL A 164 -14.21 -11.70 0.55
N MET A 165 -13.43 -12.66 0.04
CA MET A 165 -13.08 -12.68 -1.39
C MET A 165 -14.28 -13.02 -2.27
N LEU A 166 -15.19 -13.90 -1.82
CA LEU A 166 -16.46 -14.16 -2.51
C LEU A 166 -17.33 -12.90 -2.58
N GLU A 167 -17.35 -12.06 -1.55
CA GLU A 167 -18.06 -10.76 -1.59
C GLU A 167 -17.46 -9.79 -2.64
N HIS A 168 -16.17 -9.95 -2.97
CA HIS A 168 -15.53 -9.26 -4.10
C HIS A 168 -15.69 -9.99 -5.46
N GLY A 169 -16.47 -11.06 -5.51
CA GLY A 169 -16.69 -11.86 -6.72
C GLY A 169 -15.51 -12.77 -7.10
N ILE A 170 -14.60 -13.05 -6.16
CA ILE A 170 -13.38 -13.84 -6.40
C ILE A 170 -13.42 -15.10 -5.54
N ASP A 171 -13.49 -16.26 -6.17
CA ASP A 171 -13.44 -17.56 -5.46
C ASP A 171 -12.00 -18.02 -5.23
N ILE A 172 -11.64 -18.20 -3.97
CA ILE A 172 -10.34 -18.74 -3.55
C ILE A 172 -10.46 -20.06 -2.80
N THR A 173 -11.63 -20.68 -2.77
CA THR A 173 -11.93 -21.88 -1.96
C THR A 173 -10.96 -23.04 -2.22
N GLY A 174 -10.57 -23.25 -3.48
CA GLY A 174 -9.66 -24.33 -3.88
C GLY A 174 -8.17 -24.05 -3.68
N ARG A 175 -7.80 -22.87 -3.18
CA ARG A 175 -6.39 -22.49 -3.04
C ARG A 175 -5.73 -23.19 -1.85
N GLN A 176 -4.48 -23.58 -2.03
CA GLN A 176 -3.67 -24.20 -0.99
C GLN A 176 -2.55 -23.28 -0.53
N ALA A 177 -2.21 -23.37 0.76
CA ALA A 177 -1.09 -22.64 1.31
C ALA A 177 0.24 -23.23 0.80
N LYS A 178 1.16 -22.36 0.38
CA LYS A 178 2.46 -22.71 -0.20
C LYS A 178 3.58 -22.22 0.70
N HIS A 179 4.62 -23.03 0.89
CA HIS A 179 5.81 -22.59 1.61
C HIS A 179 6.71 -21.73 0.71
N VAL A 180 7.33 -20.70 1.27
CA VAL A 180 8.20 -19.78 0.51
C VAL A 180 9.36 -20.49 -0.17
N GLY A 181 9.87 -21.56 0.39
CA GLY A 181 10.92 -22.40 -0.20
C GLY A 181 10.56 -22.99 -1.58
N THR A 182 9.26 -23.17 -1.88
CA THR A 182 8.80 -23.62 -3.21
C THR A 182 9.18 -22.63 -4.33
N PHE A 183 9.44 -21.38 -3.97
CA PHE A 183 9.74 -20.29 -4.90
C PHE A 183 11.20 -19.84 -4.87
N ALA A 184 12.08 -20.42 -4.04
CA ALA A 184 13.45 -19.98 -3.84
C ALA A 184 14.30 -19.92 -5.13
N GLY A 185 14.05 -20.82 -6.10
CA GLY A 185 14.74 -20.83 -7.40
C GLY A 185 14.04 -20.07 -8.52
N GLN A 186 12.89 -19.45 -8.24
CA GLN A 186 12.09 -18.77 -9.26
C GLN A 186 12.43 -17.27 -9.35
N ARG A 187 12.26 -16.71 -10.55
CA ARG A 187 12.47 -15.28 -10.78
C ARG A 187 11.20 -14.51 -10.56
N PHE A 188 11.27 -13.41 -9.83
CA PHE A 188 10.22 -12.43 -9.63
C PHE A 188 10.78 -11.04 -9.92
N ASP A 189 9.92 -10.15 -10.40
CA ASP A 189 10.25 -8.73 -10.56
C ASP A 189 9.98 -7.97 -9.25
N TYR A 190 8.95 -8.42 -8.52
CA TYR A 190 8.55 -7.83 -7.24
C TYR A 190 8.30 -8.92 -6.20
N VAL A 191 8.79 -8.69 -4.99
CA VAL A 191 8.45 -9.48 -3.81
C VAL A 191 7.85 -8.57 -2.76
N ILE A 192 6.59 -8.84 -2.39
CA ILE A 192 5.81 -7.98 -1.50
C ILE A 192 5.53 -8.71 -0.20
N SER A 193 6.20 -8.31 0.87
CA SER A 193 5.94 -8.83 2.20
C SER A 193 4.77 -8.10 2.85
N LEU A 194 3.77 -8.86 3.32
CA LEU A 194 2.50 -8.36 3.88
C LEU A 194 2.43 -8.41 5.40
N CYS A 195 3.47 -8.86 6.06
CA CYS A 195 3.59 -8.82 7.51
C CYS A 195 5.03 -8.62 7.94
N ASP A 196 5.20 -7.97 9.08
CA ASP A 196 6.51 -7.58 9.59
C ASP A 196 7.40 -8.80 9.86
N ARG A 197 6.81 -9.91 10.36
CA ARG A 197 7.53 -11.15 10.67
C ARG A 197 8.15 -11.82 9.45
N VAL A 198 7.39 -11.95 8.34
CA VAL A 198 7.93 -12.59 7.13
C VAL A 198 9.01 -11.75 6.48
N ARG A 199 8.98 -10.43 6.67
CA ARG A 199 10.02 -9.54 6.19
C ARG A 199 11.39 -9.86 6.77
N GLU A 200 11.45 -10.24 8.04
CA GLU A 200 12.70 -10.56 8.75
C GLU A 200 13.33 -11.90 8.31
N VAL A 201 12.50 -12.83 7.81
CA VAL A 201 12.92 -14.18 7.39
C VAL A 201 12.79 -14.41 5.89
N CYS A 202 12.61 -13.35 5.11
CA CYS A 202 12.46 -13.43 3.66
C CYS A 202 13.77 -13.94 3.03
N PRO A 203 13.74 -15.04 2.24
CA PRO A 203 14.92 -15.53 1.56
C PRO A 203 15.39 -14.55 0.49
N GLU A 204 16.67 -14.64 0.13
CA GLU A 204 17.19 -13.96 -1.07
C GLU A 204 16.67 -14.66 -2.33
N PHE A 205 16.31 -13.87 -3.35
CA PHE A 205 15.87 -14.38 -4.63
C PHE A 205 16.91 -14.12 -5.72
N PRO A 206 17.15 -15.08 -6.65
CA PRO A 206 18.21 -14.99 -7.65
C PRO A 206 18.08 -13.79 -8.61
N SER A 207 16.86 -13.26 -8.76
CA SER A 207 16.57 -12.14 -9.68
C SER A 207 16.77 -10.77 -9.05
N HIS A 208 17.16 -10.68 -7.76
CA HIS A 208 17.21 -9.41 -7.02
C HIS A 208 15.96 -8.55 -7.23
N PRO A 209 14.75 -9.07 -6.93
CA PRO A 209 13.49 -8.37 -7.18
C PRO A 209 13.38 -7.06 -6.39
N GLU A 210 12.54 -6.13 -6.86
CA GLU A 210 12.17 -4.98 -6.03
C GLU A 210 11.43 -5.47 -4.78
N MET A 211 12.03 -5.25 -3.60
CA MET A 211 11.46 -5.65 -2.33
C MET A 211 10.55 -4.55 -1.79
N ILE A 212 9.26 -4.85 -1.70
CA ILE A 212 8.24 -3.95 -1.16
C ILE A 212 7.73 -4.51 0.16
N HIS A 213 7.50 -3.65 1.13
CA HIS A 213 6.87 -4.04 2.39
C HIS A 213 5.57 -3.28 2.62
N TRP A 214 4.49 -4.01 2.87
CA TRP A 214 3.22 -3.49 3.33
C TRP A 214 2.93 -4.05 4.72
N SER A 215 3.01 -3.19 5.74
CA SER A 215 2.78 -3.58 7.13
C SER A 215 1.28 -3.74 7.39
N ILE A 216 0.71 -4.91 7.03
CA ILE A 216 -0.72 -5.21 7.16
C ILE A 216 -0.97 -6.01 8.44
N PRO A 217 -1.92 -5.59 9.30
CA PRO A 217 -2.25 -6.32 10.53
C PRO A 217 -2.70 -7.74 10.22
N ASP A 218 -2.50 -8.64 11.17
CA ASP A 218 -3.04 -10.00 11.05
C ASP A 218 -4.54 -9.99 11.40
N PRO A 219 -5.43 -10.26 10.42
CA PRO A 219 -6.87 -10.21 10.69
C PRO A 219 -7.35 -11.33 11.64
N ALA A 220 -6.57 -12.42 11.76
CA ALA A 220 -6.84 -13.52 12.69
C ALA A 220 -6.12 -13.35 14.05
N GLY A 221 -5.35 -12.28 14.25
CA GLY A 221 -4.47 -12.11 15.42
C GLY A 221 -5.17 -11.71 16.72
N GLY A 222 -6.43 -11.34 16.69
CA GLY A 222 -7.18 -10.86 17.85
C GLY A 222 -7.73 -11.96 18.77
N GLY A 223 -7.68 -13.21 18.36
CA GLY A 223 -8.46 -14.28 19.02
C GLY A 223 -9.97 -14.10 18.83
N GLY A 224 -10.77 -15.03 19.33
CA GLY A 224 -12.22 -14.98 19.18
C GLY A 224 -12.76 -15.85 18.06
N SER A 225 -14.07 -15.77 17.82
CA SER A 225 -14.77 -16.52 16.78
C SER A 225 -14.51 -15.95 15.38
N ASP A 226 -14.80 -16.75 14.35
CA ASP A 226 -14.74 -16.30 12.96
C ASP A 226 -15.66 -15.09 12.71
N ALA A 227 -16.82 -15.01 13.37
CA ALA A 227 -17.74 -13.89 13.25
C ALA A 227 -17.14 -12.58 13.83
N GLU A 228 -16.48 -12.66 14.97
CA GLU A 228 -15.83 -11.49 15.61
C GLU A 228 -14.62 -10.97 14.84
N SER A 229 -13.87 -11.87 14.18
CA SER A 229 -12.70 -11.49 13.38
C SER A 229 -13.06 -11.00 11.98
N TYR A 230 -14.27 -11.28 11.46
CA TYR A 230 -14.66 -10.95 10.09
C TYR A 230 -14.46 -9.47 9.69
N PRO A 231 -14.82 -8.47 10.52
CA PRO A 231 -14.59 -7.06 10.17
C PRO A 231 -13.11 -6.73 9.90
N ALA A 232 -12.18 -7.41 10.60
CA ALA A 232 -10.75 -7.24 10.36
C ALA A 232 -10.33 -7.82 9.00
N PHE A 233 -10.92 -8.93 8.57
CA PHE A 233 -10.70 -9.49 7.23
C PHE A 233 -11.22 -8.55 6.14
N SER A 234 -12.41 -7.99 6.31
CA SER A 234 -12.99 -7.02 5.38
C SER A 234 -12.11 -5.76 5.25
N ALA A 235 -11.62 -5.22 6.36
CA ALA A 235 -10.73 -4.07 6.35
C ALA A 235 -9.39 -4.37 5.65
N VAL A 236 -8.81 -5.56 5.88
CA VAL A 236 -7.59 -6.01 5.22
C VAL A 236 -7.80 -6.21 3.72
N ALA A 237 -8.94 -6.79 3.31
CA ALA A 237 -9.26 -6.97 1.90
C ALA A 237 -9.38 -5.61 1.18
N ALA A 238 -10.06 -4.63 1.77
CA ALA A 238 -10.18 -3.29 1.22
C ALA A 238 -8.82 -2.58 1.09
N ASP A 239 -7.95 -2.68 2.10
CA ASP A 239 -6.58 -2.12 2.06
C ASP A 239 -5.74 -2.79 0.96
N LEU A 240 -5.79 -4.11 0.84
CA LEU A 240 -5.10 -4.86 -0.22
C LEU A 240 -5.59 -4.49 -1.62
N HIS A 241 -6.90 -4.45 -1.83
CA HIS A 241 -7.50 -4.05 -3.11
C HIS A 241 -7.01 -2.66 -3.55
N THR A 242 -7.03 -1.69 -2.62
CA THR A 242 -6.56 -0.32 -2.87
C THR A 242 -5.09 -0.29 -3.22
N ARG A 243 -4.22 -0.92 -2.42
CA ARG A 243 -2.76 -0.93 -2.65
C ARG A 243 -2.37 -1.63 -3.94
N ILE A 244 -3.04 -2.73 -4.27
CA ILE A 244 -2.81 -3.45 -5.52
C ILE A 244 -3.22 -2.58 -6.72
N GLY A 245 -4.35 -1.89 -6.66
CA GLY A 245 -4.76 -0.95 -7.69
C GLY A 245 -3.70 0.14 -7.97
N TYR A 246 -3.14 0.76 -6.93
CA TYR A 246 -2.05 1.73 -7.08
C TYR A 246 -0.73 1.10 -7.57
N LEU A 247 -0.39 -0.11 -7.11
CA LEU A 247 0.77 -0.84 -7.61
C LEU A 247 0.65 -1.08 -9.11
N LEU A 248 -0.49 -1.58 -9.58
CA LEU A 248 -0.74 -1.84 -10.99
C LEU A 248 -0.65 -0.55 -11.83
N GLY A 249 -1.21 0.55 -11.34
CA GLY A 249 -1.04 1.87 -11.96
C GLY A 249 0.43 2.28 -12.11
N ARG A 250 1.24 2.09 -11.06
CA ARG A 250 2.69 2.36 -11.09
C ARG A 250 3.42 1.50 -12.14
N LEU A 251 3.08 0.21 -12.22
CA LEU A 251 3.69 -0.72 -13.19
C LEU A 251 3.34 -0.34 -14.63
N GLY A 252 2.14 0.15 -14.88
CA GLY A 252 1.71 0.62 -16.21
C GLY A 252 2.53 1.80 -16.73
N HIS A 253 3.07 2.65 -15.85
CA HIS A 253 3.86 3.84 -16.20
C HIS A 253 5.38 3.59 -16.27
N ALA A 254 5.88 2.48 -15.72
CA ALA A 254 7.32 2.19 -15.68
C ALA A 254 7.88 1.67 -17.03
N GLY A 255 7.07 1.47 -18.05
CA GLY A 255 7.43 0.91 -19.38
C GLY A 255 7.39 1.92 -20.52
N GLY A 256 7.40 3.25 -20.21
CA GLY A 256 7.43 4.34 -21.19
C GLY A 256 8.79 5.03 -21.29
#